data_9ace27ff26c79f590541e5a1397c4c91
#
_entry.id   9ace27ff26c79f590541e5a1397c4c91
#
_cell.length_a   1.000
_cell.length_b   1.000
_cell.length_c   1.000
_cell.angle_alpha   90.00
_cell.angle_beta   90.00
_cell.angle_gamma   90.00
#
_symmetry.space_group_name_H-M   'P 1'
#
loop_
_entity.id
_entity.type
_entity.pdbx_description
1 polymer ?
#
loop_
_entity_poly.entity_id
_entity_poly.type
_entity_poly.pdbx_seq_one_letter_code
_entity_poly.pdbx_strand_id
1 'polypeptide(L)'
;MKYLIVLTDGAAGRPVDEIGGKTALEAADMKCIDSFAARGEMGMVKTVPEGMAPGSDVANLSVMGYAPEIYHTGRSPLEAASMGIDMSPADVSFRCNLITVTGDGAYD
;
A
#
# COMPACT_ATOMS: atom_id res chain seq x y z
N MET A 1 -11.82 22.14 9.16
CA MET A 1 -12.06 20.69 9.30
C MET A 1 -10.73 19.99 9.14
N LYS A 2 -10.44 18.96 9.93
CA LYS A 2 -9.20 18.18 9.79
C LYS A 2 -9.56 16.75 9.43
N TYR A 3 -8.83 16.17 8.50
CA TYR A 3 -8.98 14.78 8.07
C TYR A 3 -7.74 14.00 8.49
N LEU A 4 -7.92 12.79 8.97
CA LEU A 4 -6.84 11.87 9.31
C LEU A 4 -7.12 10.53 8.63
N ILE A 5 -6.17 10.07 7.85
CA ILE A 5 -6.18 8.74 7.25
C ILE A 5 -5.15 7.90 7.99
N VAL A 6 -5.60 6.81 8.61
CA VAL A 6 -4.71 5.82 9.23
C VAL A 6 -4.72 4.59 8.35
N LEU A 7 -3.61 4.34 7.68
CA LEU A 7 -3.45 3.24 6.75
C LEU A 7 -2.61 2.13 7.39
N THR A 8 -3.23 0.98 7.63
CA THR A 8 -2.55 -0.23 8.09
C THR A 8 -2.18 -1.09 6.89
N ASP A 9 -1.17 -0.64 6.15
CA ASP A 9 -0.73 -1.30 4.91
C ASP A 9 -0.29 -2.74 5.18
N GLY A 10 -0.78 -3.69 4.36
CA GLY A 10 -0.48 -5.10 4.49
C GLY A 10 -1.18 -5.83 5.65
N ALA A 11 -2.03 -5.17 6.43
CA ALA A 11 -2.69 -5.81 7.58
C ALA A 11 -3.82 -6.78 7.18
N ALA A 12 -4.44 -6.58 6.03
CA ALA A 12 -5.47 -7.50 5.52
C ALA A 12 -4.85 -8.81 5.04
N GLY A 13 -5.46 -9.92 5.41
CA GLY A 13 -4.96 -11.24 5.06
C GLY A 13 -6.06 -12.29 5.05
N ARG A 14 -5.68 -13.51 4.66
CA ARG A 14 -6.55 -14.69 4.76
C ARG A 14 -6.44 -15.30 6.15
N PRO A 15 -7.44 -16.10 6.57
CA PRO A 15 -7.34 -16.91 7.78
C PRO A 15 -6.12 -17.84 7.72
N VAL A 16 -5.45 -18.00 8.86
CA VAL A 16 -4.22 -18.79 9.03
C VAL A 16 -4.44 -19.84 10.12
N ASP A 17 -4.18 -21.10 9.82
CA ASP A 17 -4.47 -22.22 10.73
C ASP A 17 -3.67 -22.14 12.04
N GLU A 18 -2.42 -21.63 11.98
CA GLU A 18 -1.54 -21.47 13.13
C GLU A 18 -2.06 -20.51 14.21
N ILE A 19 -2.98 -19.64 13.83
CA ILE A 19 -3.67 -18.73 14.75
C ILE A 19 -5.17 -19.05 14.91
N GLY A 20 -5.50 -20.34 14.73
CA GLY A 20 -6.85 -20.86 14.95
C GLY A 20 -7.85 -20.50 13.86
N GLY A 21 -7.41 -20.39 12.60
CA GLY A 21 -8.26 -20.09 11.46
C GLY A 21 -8.73 -18.64 11.42
N LYS A 22 -8.03 -17.73 12.10
CA LYS A 22 -8.31 -16.29 12.12
C LYS A 22 -7.43 -15.55 11.13
N THR A 23 -7.88 -14.38 10.70
CA THR A 23 -7.01 -13.40 10.06
C THR A 23 -6.11 -12.72 11.09
N ALA A 24 -5.04 -12.07 10.65
CA ALA A 24 -4.15 -11.32 11.54
C ALA A 24 -4.91 -10.22 12.31
N LEU A 25 -5.85 -9.54 11.67
CA LEU A 25 -6.68 -8.50 12.29
C LEU A 25 -7.62 -9.07 13.36
N GLU A 26 -8.21 -10.26 13.13
CA GLU A 26 -9.07 -10.93 14.13
C GLU A 26 -8.27 -11.48 15.32
N ALA A 27 -6.99 -11.78 15.14
CA ALA A 27 -6.13 -12.29 16.20
C ALA A 27 -5.47 -11.16 17.02
N ALA A 28 -5.33 -9.97 16.45
CA ALA A 28 -4.70 -8.83 17.10
C ALA A 28 -5.63 -8.17 18.13
N ASP A 29 -5.05 -7.51 19.15
CA ASP A 29 -5.81 -6.66 20.08
C ASP A 29 -6.12 -5.31 19.43
N MET A 30 -7.27 -5.21 18.77
CA MET A 30 -7.70 -4.07 17.98
C MET A 30 -8.71 -3.17 18.67
N LYS A 31 -8.81 -3.22 20.00
CA LYS A 31 -9.85 -2.52 20.80
C LYS A 31 -10.12 -1.07 20.40
N CYS A 32 -9.07 -0.33 20.07
CA CYS A 32 -9.19 1.07 19.66
C CYS A 32 -9.89 1.18 18.30
N ILE A 33 -9.43 0.43 17.30
CA ILE A 33 -10.00 0.41 15.95
C ILE A 33 -11.43 -0.15 15.99
N ASP A 34 -11.66 -1.22 16.76
CA ASP A 34 -12.99 -1.81 16.95
C ASP A 34 -13.98 -0.79 17.51
N SER A 35 -13.53 0.04 18.47
CA SER A 35 -14.37 1.10 19.03
C SER A 35 -14.73 2.19 18.02
N PHE A 36 -13.88 2.47 17.06
CA PHE A 36 -14.19 3.38 15.96
C PHE A 36 -15.12 2.72 14.93
N ALA A 37 -14.85 1.47 14.57
CA ALA A 37 -15.68 0.69 13.66
C ALA A 37 -17.11 0.59 14.15
N ALA A 38 -17.33 0.34 15.45
CA ALA A 38 -18.66 0.23 16.05
C ALA A 38 -19.47 1.54 16.03
N ARG A 39 -18.82 2.68 15.84
CA ARG A 39 -19.45 4.02 15.83
C ARG A 39 -19.39 4.71 14.47
N GLY A 40 -18.64 4.15 13.55
CA GLY A 40 -18.43 4.69 12.21
C GLY A 40 -19.20 3.94 11.14
N GLU A 41 -18.88 4.26 9.92
CA GLU A 41 -19.35 3.53 8.74
C GLU A 41 -18.28 2.58 8.27
N MET A 42 -18.67 1.36 7.94
CA MET A 42 -17.79 0.30 7.45
C MET A 42 -18.14 -0.06 6.01
N GLY A 43 -17.14 -0.40 5.24
CA GLY A 43 -17.34 -0.82 3.85
C GLY A 43 -16.12 -1.49 3.26
N MET A 44 -16.32 -2.10 2.09
CA MET A 44 -15.25 -2.69 1.28
C MET A 44 -14.94 -1.77 0.11
N VAL A 45 -13.67 -1.49 -0.09
CA VAL A 45 -13.19 -0.65 -1.19
C VAL A 45 -12.21 -1.45 -2.04
N LYS A 46 -12.42 -1.44 -3.35
CA LYS A 46 -11.46 -2.00 -4.30
C LYS A 46 -10.37 -0.96 -4.55
N THR A 47 -9.24 -1.11 -3.89
CA THR A 47 -8.11 -0.16 -3.95
C THR A 47 -7.17 -0.41 -5.12
N VAL A 48 -7.20 -1.61 -5.72
CA VAL A 48 -6.44 -1.92 -6.94
C VAL A 48 -7.42 -2.15 -8.07
N PRO A 49 -7.47 -1.28 -9.10
CA PRO A 49 -8.32 -1.46 -10.27
C PRO A 49 -7.99 -2.73 -11.05
N GLU A 50 -8.95 -3.19 -11.83
CA GLU A 50 -8.77 -4.36 -12.68
C GLU A 50 -7.70 -4.11 -13.75
N GLY A 51 -6.84 -5.09 -13.97
CA GLY A 51 -5.73 -4.98 -14.93
C GLY A 51 -4.48 -4.28 -14.41
N MET A 52 -4.51 -3.68 -13.22
CA MET A 52 -3.32 -3.10 -12.60
C MET A 52 -2.63 -4.10 -11.66
N ALA A 53 -1.31 -4.08 -11.65
CA ALA A 53 -0.54 -4.87 -10.69
C ALA A 53 -0.79 -4.37 -9.25
N PRO A 54 -0.94 -5.28 -8.27
CA PRO A 54 -1.11 -4.87 -6.89
C PRO A 54 0.18 -4.22 -6.36
N GLY A 55 0.01 -3.04 -5.79
CA GLY A 55 1.10 -2.27 -5.20
C GLY A 55 0.56 -1.19 -4.27
N SER A 56 1.32 -0.85 -3.23
CA SER A 56 0.93 0.19 -2.28
C SER A 56 0.79 1.57 -2.94
N ASP A 57 1.57 1.84 -3.96
CA ASP A 57 1.49 3.06 -4.77
C ASP A 57 0.15 3.19 -5.48
N VAL A 58 -0.31 2.12 -6.14
CA VAL A 58 -1.63 2.05 -6.78
C VAL A 58 -2.75 2.17 -5.75
N ALA A 59 -2.68 1.37 -4.68
CA ALA A 59 -3.72 1.35 -3.66
C ALA A 59 -3.82 2.69 -2.92
N ASN A 60 -2.70 3.34 -2.61
CA ASN A 60 -2.69 4.63 -1.93
C ASN A 60 -3.28 5.75 -2.80
N LEU A 61 -3.05 5.75 -4.11
CA LEU A 61 -3.74 6.68 -5.00
C LEU A 61 -5.25 6.52 -4.90
N SER A 62 -5.77 5.29 -4.93
CA SER A 62 -7.20 5.01 -4.78
C SER A 62 -7.74 5.50 -3.42
N VAL A 63 -7.03 5.22 -2.32
CA VAL A 63 -7.42 5.65 -0.96
C VAL A 63 -7.46 7.18 -0.86
N MET A 64 -6.56 7.87 -1.55
CA MET A 64 -6.52 9.34 -1.60
C MET A 64 -7.54 9.94 -2.57
N GLY A 65 -8.32 9.12 -3.28
CA GLY A 65 -9.36 9.58 -4.20
C GLY A 65 -8.88 9.87 -5.63
N TYR A 66 -7.67 9.46 -5.97
CA TYR A 66 -7.16 9.55 -7.33
C TYR A 66 -7.40 8.24 -8.07
N ALA A 67 -7.79 8.32 -9.35
CA ALA A 67 -7.91 7.15 -10.22
C ALA A 67 -6.51 6.66 -10.65
N PRO A 68 -6.04 5.50 -10.18
CA PRO A 68 -4.70 5.04 -10.53
C PRO A 68 -4.50 4.83 -12.02
N GLU A 69 -5.55 4.45 -12.74
CA GLU A 69 -5.53 4.24 -14.19
C GLU A 69 -5.15 5.51 -14.96
N ILE A 70 -5.38 6.68 -14.35
CA ILE A 70 -5.09 7.98 -14.95
C ILE A 70 -3.77 8.54 -14.43
N TYR A 71 -3.53 8.42 -13.13
CA TYR A 71 -2.46 9.15 -12.45
C TYR A 71 -1.23 8.32 -12.12
N HIS A 72 -1.33 6.98 -12.17
CA HIS A 72 -0.18 6.13 -11.87
C HIS A 72 0.71 5.97 -13.10
N THR A 73 1.84 6.65 -13.11
CA THR A 73 2.85 6.59 -14.16
C THR A 73 4.04 5.69 -13.80
N GLY A 74 4.00 5.11 -12.61
CA GLY A 74 5.05 4.28 -12.04
C GLY A 74 5.42 4.73 -10.62
N ARG A 75 6.12 3.86 -9.91
CA ARG A 75 6.53 4.14 -8.52
C ARG A 75 7.67 5.14 -8.43
N SER A 76 8.61 5.08 -9.37
CA SER A 76 9.82 5.91 -9.31
C SER A 76 9.55 7.42 -9.45
N PRO A 77 8.60 7.92 -10.27
CA PRO A 77 8.24 9.33 -10.26
C PRO A 77 7.64 9.82 -8.93
N LEU A 78 6.86 8.96 -8.25
CA LEU A 78 6.29 9.29 -6.94
C LEU A 78 7.39 9.39 -5.87
N GLU A 79 8.36 8.49 -5.90
CA GLU A 79 9.52 8.54 -5.01
C GLU A 79 10.40 9.77 -5.28
N ALA A 80 10.63 10.10 -6.56
CA ALA A 80 11.36 11.32 -6.95
C ALA A 80 10.68 12.58 -6.42
N ALA A 81 9.36 12.70 -6.61
CA ALA A 81 8.59 13.82 -6.07
C ALA A 81 8.66 13.90 -4.53
N SER A 82 8.62 12.76 -3.85
CA SER A 82 8.75 12.70 -2.38
C SER A 82 10.12 13.15 -1.88
N MET A 83 11.17 12.94 -2.67
CA MET A 83 12.53 13.39 -2.39
C MET A 83 12.79 14.84 -2.81
N GLY A 84 11.80 15.53 -3.37
CA GLY A 84 11.95 16.90 -3.88
C GLY A 84 12.78 16.99 -5.16
N ILE A 85 12.84 15.91 -5.93
CA ILE A 85 13.50 15.91 -7.24
C ILE A 85 12.52 16.42 -8.28
N ASP A 86 12.82 17.55 -8.89
CA ASP A 86 12.05 18.11 -9.99
C ASP A 86 12.25 17.27 -11.26
N MET A 87 11.14 16.85 -11.85
CA MET A 87 11.13 16.11 -13.10
C MET A 87 10.33 16.84 -14.17
N SER A 88 10.88 16.93 -15.36
CA SER A 88 10.18 17.40 -16.55
C SER A 88 9.39 16.25 -17.21
N PRO A 89 8.41 16.55 -18.08
CA PRO A 89 7.69 15.51 -18.82
C PRO A 89 8.57 14.64 -19.74
N ALA A 90 9.79 15.07 -20.04
CA ALA A 90 10.74 14.35 -20.87
C ALA A 90 11.67 13.43 -20.07
N ASP A 91 11.68 13.54 -18.73
CA ASP A 91 12.56 12.76 -17.89
C ASP A 91 12.02 11.35 -17.65
N VAL A 92 12.95 10.41 -17.56
CA VAL A 92 12.65 9.01 -17.22
C VAL A 92 13.35 8.68 -15.91
N SER A 93 12.60 8.20 -14.93
CA SER A 93 13.13 7.79 -13.64
C SER A 93 13.13 6.27 -13.49
N PHE A 94 14.17 5.76 -12.83
CA PHE A 94 14.30 4.35 -12.49
C PHE A 94 14.48 4.21 -10.98
N ARG A 95 13.83 3.21 -10.38
CA ARG A 95 14.09 2.82 -9.01
C ARG A 95 15.28 1.87 -8.98
N CYS A 96 16.24 2.15 -8.13
CA CYS A 96 17.40 1.31 -7.90
C CYS A 96 17.45 0.89 -6.42
N ASN A 97 17.54 -0.40 -6.17
CA ASN A 97 17.79 -0.95 -4.84
C ASN A 97 19.23 -1.46 -4.77
N LEU A 98 19.97 -1.02 -3.76
CA LEU A 98 21.27 -1.61 -3.46
C LEU A 98 21.04 -2.90 -2.66
N ILE A 99 21.61 -3.99 -3.15
CA ILE A 99 21.52 -5.31 -2.51
C ILE A 99 22.93 -5.85 -2.24
N THR A 100 23.04 -6.67 -1.21
CA THR A 100 24.23 -7.49 -0.99
C THR A 100 23.99 -8.84 -1.62
N VAL A 101 24.90 -9.27 -2.49
CA VAL A 101 24.85 -10.60 -3.10
C VAL A 101 25.78 -11.51 -2.34
N THR A 102 25.28 -12.61 -1.82
CA THR A 102 26.09 -13.69 -1.25
C THR A 102 26.63 -14.60 -2.36
N GLY A 103 27.80 -15.21 -2.16
CA GLY A 103 28.60 -15.85 -3.22
C GLY A 103 27.95 -17.06 -3.94
N ASP A 104 26.76 -17.47 -3.56
CA ASP A 104 26.09 -18.69 -4.06
C ASP A 104 25.08 -18.41 -5.20
N GLY A 105 25.01 -17.17 -5.68
CA GLY A 105 24.15 -16.79 -6.81
C GLY A 105 22.65 -16.87 -6.52
N ALA A 106 22.25 -17.06 -5.26
CA ALA A 106 20.86 -17.02 -4.84
C ALA A 106 20.47 -15.56 -4.55
N TYR A 107 19.36 -15.14 -5.12
CA TYR A 107 18.70 -13.88 -4.75
C TYR A 107 17.77 -14.20 -3.58
N ASP A 108 18.03 -13.59 -2.43
CA ASP A 108 17.11 -13.55 -1.30
C ASP A 108 16.15 -12.37 -1.42
#